data_ce6b57d723ea6608d83d94b692da4a0f
#
_entry.id   ce6b57d723ea6608d83d94b692da4a0f
#
_cell.length_a   1.000
_cell.length_b   1.000
_cell.length_c   1.000
_cell.angle_alpha   90.00
_cell.angle_beta   90.00
_cell.angle_gamma   90.00
#
_symmetry.space_group_name_H-M   'P 1'
#
loop_
_entity.id
_entity.type
_entity.pdbx_description
1 polymer ?
#
loop_
_entity_poly.entity_id
_entity_poly.type
_entity_poly.pdbx_seq_one_letter_code
_entity_poly.pdbx_strand_id
1 'polypeptide(L)'
;GQQVYNAAGDLIWVGGKQEGQEYGVAYAYRMIDIVRSEADLQNFAWYVDTTPSSGTIYGPGVWATLTADEQAKGQLLQPGDAIFYDVNGDNTIDQYDQVKMGNTVPRWVGGVNLSVDWKGLSLYARFDFATGYVAQNSRKQYYMALSQGTFNTLKESKDTWSEERPNAKYPILMYADTKFRNNYRMSNIFYDDSSYLCAREIALSYSLPERWARVVRMKNLTVSVTGQNLFYWTGSSLYNPEYGVNGNGGYAIPRTVLFGIKATF
;
A
#
# COMPACT_ATOMS: atom_id res chain seq x y z
N GLY A 1 -14.17 -3.30 17.01
CA GLY A 1 -14.26 -4.76 17.15
C GLY A 1 -15.09 -5.17 18.34
N GLN A 2 -15.43 -6.41 18.38
CA GLN A 2 -16.16 -7.05 19.47
C GLN A 2 -15.59 -8.44 19.75
N GLN A 3 -15.90 -8.98 20.93
CA GLN A 3 -15.57 -10.37 21.27
C GLN A 3 -16.71 -11.30 20.86
N VAL A 4 -16.37 -12.38 20.19
CA VAL A 4 -17.30 -13.44 19.77
C VAL A 4 -16.67 -14.82 20.03
N TYR A 5 -17.47 -15.85 20.13
CA TYR A 5 -16.98 -17.23 20.12
C TYR A 5 -16.80 -17.67 18.66
N ASN A 6 -15.61 -18.21 18.31
CA ASN A 6 -15.36 -18.79 17.01
C ASN A 6 -16.00 -20.20 16.90
N ALA A 7 -15.90 -20.82 15.71
CA ALA A 7 -16.44 -22.15 15.47
C ALA A 7 -15.80 -23.24 16.37
N ALA A 8 -14.61 -23.02 16.89
CA ALA A 8 -13.94 -23.92 17.84
C ALA A 8 -14.35 -23.68 19.31
N GLY A 9 -15.16 -22.65 19.59
CA GLY A 9 -15.59 -22.28 20.93
C GLY A 9 -14.63 -21.36 21.70
N ASP A 10 -13.62 -20.80 21.03
CA ASP A 10 -12.69 -19.85 21.64
C ASP A 10 -13.23 -18.43 21.56
N LEU A 11 -13.02 -17.65 22.63
CA LEU A 11 -13.37 -16.22 22.64
C LEU A 11 -12.31 -15.42 21.88
N ILE A 12 -12.67 -14.86 20.74
CA ILE A 12 -11.78 -14.09 19.86
C ILE A 12 -12.29 -12.66 19.63
N TRP A 13 -11.39 -11.77 19.25
CA TRP A 13 -11.74 -10.45 18.78
C TRP A 13 -11.95 -10.44 17.28
N VAL A 14 -13.03 -9.82 16.81
CA VAL A 14 -13.40 -9.68 15.39
C VAL A 14 -13.78 -8.24 15.06
N GLY A 15 -13.83 -7.91 13.78
CA GLY A 15 -14.34 -6.62 13.27
C GLY A 15 -13.42 -5.43 13.53
N GLY A 16 -12.11 -5.66 13.66
CA GLY A 16 -11.13 -4.58 13.69
C GLY A 16 -10.57 -4.26 15.07
N LYS A 17 -10.62 -2.99 15.49
CA LYS A 17 -9.92 -2.48 16.70
C LYS A 17 -10.32 -3.22 17.96
N GLN A 18 -9.33 -3.49 18.81
CA GLN A 18 -9.45 -4.22 20.05
C GLN A 18 -9.09 -3.34 21.24
N GLU A 19 -9.67 -3.62 22.41
CA GLU A 19 -9.31 -2.96 23.66
C GLU A 19 -7.85 -3.29 24.06
N GLY A 20 -7.12 -2.30 24.57
CA GLY A 20 -5.72 -2.46 24.97
C GLY A 20 -4.72 -2.45 23.80
N GLN A 21 -5.17 -2.22 22.58
CA GLN A 21 -4.34 -2.21 21.39
C GLN A 21 -3.62 -0.88 21.19
N GLU A 22 -2.45 -0.94 20.56
CA GLU A 22 -1.69 0.25 20.19
C GLU A 22 -2.48 1.18 19.24
N TYR A 23 -2.26 2.50 19.36
CA TYR A 23 -2.88 3.48 18.48
C TYR A 23 -2.37 3.32 17.04
N GLY A 24 -3.25 3.57 16.06
CA GLY A 24 -2.89 3.60 14.64
C GLY A 24 -2.90 2.25 13.92
N VAL A 25 -3.36 1.19 14.58
CA VAL A 25 -3.50 -0.12 13.91
C VAL A 25 -4.55 -0.06 12.82
N ALA A 26 -4.18 -0.54 11.63
CA ALA A 26 -5.06 -0.69 10.48
C ALA A 26 -5.59 -2.12 10.40
N TYR A 27 -6.87 -2.25 10.07
CA TYR A 27 -7.55 -3.50 9.81
C TYR A 27 -8.11 -3.53 8.41
N ALA A 28 -8.04 -4.67 7.75
CA ALA A 28 -8.62 -4.92 6.45
C ALA A 28 -8.84 -6.41 6.23
N TYR A 29 -9.50 -6.78 5.15
CA TYR A 29 -9.67 -8.18 4.79
C TYR A 29 -8.34 -8.79 4.34
N ARG A 30 -8.19 -10.10 4.57
CA ARG A 30 -7.04 -10.85 4.08
C ARG A 30 -7.47 -11.74 2.93
N MET A 31 -7.11 -11.35 1.72
CA MET A 31 -7.24 -12.22 0.56
C MET A 31 -6.23 -13.36 0.70
N ILE A 32 -6.70 -14.60 0.66
CA ILE A 32 -5.90 -15.80 0.83
C ILE A 32 -5.70 -16.55 -0.47
N ASP A 33 -6.66 -16.49 -1.38
CA ASP A 33 -6.59 -17.15 -2.68
C ASP A 33 -7.49 -16.46 -3.72
N ILE A 34 -7.46 -16.99 -4.93
CA ILE A 34 -8.35 -16.68 -6.05
C ILE A 34 -8.87 -18.02 -6.58
N VAL A 35 -10.13 -18.11 -6.87
CA VAL A 35 -10.69 -19.31 -7.53
C VAL A 35 -10.06 -19.45 -8.91
N ARG A 36 -9.22 -20.45 -9.12
CA ARG A 36 -8.40 -20.60 -10.33
C ARG A 36 -9.16 -21.22 -11.49
N SER A 37 -10.08 -22.13 -11.19
CA SER A 37 -10.84 -22.91 -12.18
C SER A 37 -12.18 -23.35 -11.64
N GLU A 38 -13.04 -23.88 -12.51
CA GLU A 38 -14.33 -24.49 -12.11
C GLU A 38 -14.14 -25.65 -11.12
N ALA A 39 -13.04 -26.39 -11.23
CA ALA A 39 -12.74 -27.49 -10.30
C ALA A 39 -12.46 -26.99 -8.89
N ASP A 40 -11.86 -25.80 -8.74
CA ASP A 40 -11.52 -25.22 -7.44
C ASP A 40 -12.75 -24.75 -6.67
N LEU A 41 -13.86 -24.49 -7.34
CA LEU A 41 -15.12 -24.08 -6.69
C LEU A 41 -15.58 -25.04 -5.60
N GLN A 42 -15.28 -26.33 -5.75
CA GLN A 42 -15.64 -27.34 -4.75
C GLN A 42 -14.90 -27.18 -3.43
N ASN A 43 -13.69 -26.58 -3.46
CA ASN A 43 -12.92 -26.28 -2.25
C ASN A 43 -13.61 -25.16 -1.42
N PHE A 44 -14.46 -24.38 -2.05
CA PHE A 44 -15.18 -23.24 -1.47
C PHE A 44 -16.70 -23.46 -1.49
N ALA A 45 -17.16 -24.70 -1.47
CA ALA A 45 -18.57 -25.06 -1.60
C ALA A 45 -19.47 -24.33 -0.56
N TRP A 46 -18.98 -24.12 0.65
CA TRP A 46 -19.71 -23.51 1.76
C TRP A 46 -19.35 -22.04 2.01
N TYR A 47 -18.56 -21.43 1.13
CA TYR A 47 -18.17 -20.03 1.23
C TYR A 47 -19.37 -19.11 0.99
N VAL A 48 -19.50 -18.09 1.83
CA VAL A 48 -20.48 -17.01 1.70
C VAL A 48 -19.79 -15.67 1.85
N ASP A 49 -20.08 -14.71 0.99
CA ASP A 49 -19.55 -13.36 1.08
C ASP A 49 -20.69 -12.34 1.02
N THR A 50 -20.96 -11.69 2.13
CA THR A 50 -22.05 -10.73 2.30
C THR A 50 -21.63 -9.29 2.00
N THR A 51 -20.38 -9.05 1.66
CA THR A 51 -19.84 -7.69 1.49
C THR A 51 -20.16 -6.98 0.17
N PRO A 52 -20.44 -7.65 -0.97
CA PRO A 52 -20.88 -6.97 -2.17
C PRO A 52 -22.26 -6.33 -2.01
N SER A 53 -22.41 -5.09 -2.47
CA SER A 53 -23.67 -4.34 -2.31
C SER A 53 -24.79 -4.78 -3.26
N SER A 54 -24.47 -5.52 -4.32
CA SER A 54 -25.45 -6.01 -5.30
C SER A 54 -26.02 -7.40 -4.99
N GLY A 55 -25.56 -8.04 -3.93
CA GLY A 55 -26.03 -9.36 -3.49
C GLY A 55 -24.90 -10.23 -2.97
N THR A 56 -25.24 -11.11 -2.07
CA THR A 56 -24.31 -12.05 -1.43
C THR A 56 -23.73 -13.03 -2.46
N ILE A 57 -22.45 -13.32 -2.40
CA ILE A 57 -21.81 -14.36 -3.19
C ILE A 57 -21.85 -15.68 -2.40
N TYR A 58 -22.28 -16.74 -3.06
CA TYR A 58 -22.43 -18.07 -2.46
C TYR A 58 -21.57 -19.09 -3.19
N GLY A 59 -20.87 -19.92 -2.46
CA GLY A 59 -20.23 -21.12 -2.97
C GLY A 59 -21.26 -22.14 -3.50
N PRO A 60 -20.85 -23.07 -4.39
CA PRO A 60 -21.79 -23.94 -5.08
C PRO A 60 -22.59 -24.86 -4.14
N GLY A 61 -22.04 -25.25 -3.00
CA GLY A 61 -22.76 -26.07 -2.01
C GLY A 61 -23.91 -25.30 -1.35
N VAL A 62 -23.66 -24.06 -0.92
CA VAL A 62 -24.70 -23.20 -0.37
C VAL A 62 -25.70 -22.82 -1.46
N TRP A 63 -25.23 -22.44 -2.64
CA TRP A 63 -26.09 -22.06 -3.77
C TRP A 63 -27.15 -23.11 -4.12
N ALA A 64 -26.76 -24.42 -4.07
CA ALA A 64 -27.67 -25.52 -4.35
C ALA A 64 -28.77 -25.69 -3.30
N THR A 65 -28.63 -25.11 -2.12
CA THR A 65 -29.64 -25.16 -1.05
C THR A 65 -30.61 -23.97 -1.05
N LEU A 66 -30.29 -22.90 -1.82
CA LEU A 66 -31.09 -21.70 -1.86
C LEU A 66 -32.34 -21.86 -2.68
N THR A 67 -33.41 -21.16 -2.30
CA THR A 67 -34.61 -21.02 -3.08
C THR A 67 -34.38 -20.17 -4.33
N ALA A 68 -35.25 -20.26 -5.34
CA ALA A 68 -35.16 -19.47 -6.55
C ALA A 68 -35.17 -17.94 -6.26
N ASP A 69 -35.94 -17.51 -5.28
CA ASP A 69 -36.01 -16.10 -4.86
C ASP A 69 -34.70 -15.61 -4.21
N GLU A 70 -34.01 -16.46 -3.45
CA GLU A 70 -32.73 -16.16 -2.87
C GLU A 70 -31.62 -16.15 -3.93
N GLN A 71 -31.61 -17.11 -4.84
CA GLN A 71 -30.72 -17.14 -6.00
C GLN A 71 -30.87 -15.90 -6.89
N ALA A 72 -32.10 -15.41 -7.09
CA ALA A 72 -32.32 -14.18 -7.87
C ALA A 72 -31.73 -12.92 -7.23
N LYS A 73 -31.48 -12.94 -5.92
CA LYS A 73 -30.89 -11.83 -5.17
C LYS A 73 -29.41 -12.03 -4.85
N GLY A 74 -28.89 -13.23 -5.09
CA GLY A 74 -27.52 -13.62 -4.84
C GLY A 74 -26.68 -13.72 -6.10
N GLN A 75 -25.44 -14.14 -5.91
CA GLN A 75 -24.49 -14.40 -6.97
C GLN A 75 -23.77 -15.71 -6.67
N LEU A 76 -23.56 -16.53 -7.70
CA LEU A 76 -22.73 -17.73 -7.57
C LEU A 76 -21.24 -17.34 -7.59
N LEU A 77 -20.44 -17.93 -6.72
CA LEU A 77 -18.98 -17.85 -6.79
C LEU A 77 -18.49 -18.37 -8.15
N GLN A 78 -17.52 -17.70 -8.74
CA GLN A 78 -17.02 -18.05 -10.08
C GLN A 78 -15.48 -18.03 -10.13
N PRO A 79 -14.86 -18.68 -11.13
CA PRO A 79 -13.45 -18.56 -11.39
C PRO A 79 -13.04 -17.08 -11.56
N GLY A 80 -11.90 -16.73 -10.94
CA GLY A 80 -11.42 -15.34 -10.88
C GLY A 80 -11.84 -14.55 -9.65
N ASP A 81 -12.82 -15.01 -8.88
CA ASP A 81 -13.18 -14.37 -7.62
C ASP A 81 -12.12 -14.54 -6.53
N ALA A 82 -11.97 -13.51 -5.71
CA ALA A 82 -11.10 -13.54 -4.56
C ALA A 82 -11.73 -14.29 -3.38
N ILE A 83 -10.92 -15.09 -2.69
CA ILE A 83 -11.29 -15.75 -1.45
C ILE A 83 -10.63 -15.01 -0.28
N PHE A 84 -11.45 -14.67 0.70
CA PHE A 84 -11.00 -13.96 1.90
C PHE A 84 -10.98 -14.89 3.11
N TYR A 85 -10.15 -14.52 4.08
CA TYR A 85 -9.97 -15.29 5.30
C TYR A 85 -11.14 -15.07 6.24
N ASP A 86 -11.79 -16.15 6.61
CA ASP A 86 -12.83 -16.21 7.62
C ASP A 86 -12.16 -16.29 9.00
N VAL A 87 -12.35 -15.26 9.82
CA VAL A 87 -11.66 -15.09 11.10
C VAL A 87 -12.33 -15.92 12.20
N ASN A 88 -13.65 -15.97 12.19
CA ASN A 88 -14.45 -16.64 13.23
C ASN A 88 -14.82 -18.09 12.88
N GLY A 89 -14.63 -18.51 11.62
CA GLY A 89 -14.85 -19.86 11.13
C GLY A 89 -16.33 -20.19 10.88
N ASP A 90 -17.16 -19.18 10.60
CA ASP A 90 -18.59 -19.37 10.34
C ASP A 90 -18.91 -19.58 8.85
N ASN A 91 -17.91 -19.63 7.99
CA ASN A 91 -17.95 -19.70 6.53
C ASN A 91 -18.59 -18.47 5.86
N THR A 92 -18.78 -17.37 6.58
CA THR A 92 -19.40 -16.16 6.07
C THR A 92 -18.43 -14.98 6.18
N ILE A 93 -18.05 -14.41 5.05
CA ILE A 93 -17.21 -13.20 5.03
C ILE A 93 -18.10 -11.98 5.22
N ASP A 94 -17.85 -11.27 6.31
CA ASP A 94 -18.57 -10.06 6.67
C ASP A 94 -17.65 -9.00 7.30
N GLN A 95 -18.22 -8.01 7.97
CA GLN A 95 -17.47 -6.94 8.65
C GLN A 95 -16.56 -7.44 9.79
N TYR A 96 -16.77 -8.65 10.29
CA TYR A 96 -16.01 -9.23 11.39
C TYR A 96 -14.72 -9.92 10.94
N ASP A 97 -14.54 -10.16 9.63
CA ASP A 97 -13.38 -10.88 9.07
C ASP A 97 -12.20 -9.97 8.68
N GLN A 98 -12.08 -8.85 9.38
CA GLN A 98 -10.95 -7.97 9.23
C GLN A 98 -9.81 -8.36 10.18
N VAL A 99 -8.60 -8.47 9.64
CA VAL A 99 -7.38 -8.78 10.38
C VAL A 99 -6.44 -7.57 10.43
N LYS A 100 -5.54 -7.59 11.40
CA LYS A 100 -4.51 -6.56 11.55
C LYS A 100 -3.56 -6.56 10.35
N MET A 101 -3.46 -5.41 9.65
CA MET A 101 -2.51 -5.20 8.55
C MET A 101 -1.16 -4.67 9.03
N GLY A 102 -1.14 -3.97 10.15
CA GLY A 102 0.01 -3.34 10.74
C GLY A 102 -0.36 -2.02 11.40
N ASN A 103 0.64 -1.28 11.87
CA ASN A 103 0.44 0.06 12.42
C ASN A 103 0.69 1.11 11.31
N THR A 104 -0.17 2.11 11.21
CA THR A 104 -0.01 3.24 10.26
C THR A 104 0.88 4.35 10.80
N VAL A 105 1.24 4.29 12.08
CA VAL A 105 2.16 5.22 12.73
C VAL A 105 3.54 4.59 12.76
N PRO A 106 4.58 5.28 12.27
CA PRO A 106 5.94 4.75 12.31
C PRO A 106 6.38 4.42 13.74
N ARG A 107 6.99 3.26 13.92
CA ARG A 107 7.52 2.84 15.21
C ARG A 107 8.83 3.55 15.56
N TRP A 108 9.64 3.84 14.54
CA TRP A 108 10.89 4.56 14.67
C TRP A 108 11.01 5.65 13.61
N VAL A 109 11.34 6.85 14.04
CA VAL A 109 11.61 8.01 13.18
C VAL A 109 12.93 8.63 13.64
N GLY A 110 13.77 8.97 12.69
CA GLY A 110 15.05 9.58 13.01
C GLY A 110 15.78 10.14 11.81
N GLY A 111 16.95 10.71 12.06
CA GLY A 111 17.81 11.22 11.01
C GLY A 111 19.28 11.25 11.44
N VAL A 112 20.14 11.25 10.42
CA VAL A 112 21.60 11.34 10.58
C VAL A 112 22.12 12.46 9.70
N ASN A 113 22.93 13.35 10.29
CA ASN A 113 23.65 14.39 9.57
C ASN A 113 25.16 14.07 9.62
N LEU A 114 25.80 14.16 8.48
CA LEU A 114 27.23 14.01 8.32
C LEU A 114 27.81 15.29 7.73
N SER A 115 28.88 15.81 8.30
CA SER A 115 29.64 16.95 7.76
C SER A 115 31.12 16.61 7.77
N VAL A 116 31.79 16.84 6.65
CA VAL A 116 33.20 16.60 6.46
C VAL A 116 33.83 17.78 5.72
N ASP A 117 34.84 18.40 6.31
CA ASP A 117 35.61 19.48 5.72
C ASP A 117 37.07 19.06 5.51
N TRP A 118 37.57 19.27 4.28
CA TRP A 118 38.94 18.93 3.94
C TRP A 118 39.51 19.84 2.86
N LYS A 119 40.52 20.62 3.20
CA LYS A 119 41.27 21.48 2.25
C LYS A 119 40.39 22.35 1.33
N GLY A 120 39.36 22.96 1.90
CA GLY A 120 38.44 23.82 1.18
C GLY A 120 37.24 23.08 0.52
N LEU A 121 37.24 21.74 0.54
CA LEU A 121 36.11 20.92 0.16
C LEU A 121 35.25 20.66 1.37
N SER A 122 33.98 20.90 1.30
CA SER A 122 33.00 20.59 2.34
C SER A 122 31.90 19.69 1.77
N LEU A 123 31.66 18.56 2.43
CA LEU A 123 30.57 17.65 2.16
C LEU A 123 29.61 17.67 3.33
N TYR A 124 28.35 17.91 3.04
CA TYR A 124 27.24 17.74 3.97
C TYR A 124 26.26 16.70 3.42
N ALA A 125 25.86 15.77 4.26
CA ALA A 125 24.83 14.79 3.91
C ALA A 125 23.84 14.63 5.05
N ARG A 126 22.56 14.68 4.72
CA ARG A 126 21.45 14.46 5.64
C ARG A 126 20.58 13.31 5.14
N PHE A 127 20.35 12.36 6.01
CA PHE A 127 19.45 11.24 5.81
C PHE A 127 18.37 11.27 6.88
N ASP A 128 17.15 10.92 6.52
CA ASP A 128 16.06 10.68 7.46
C ASP A 128 15.33 9.39 7.12
N PHE A 129 14.77 8.78 8.15
CA PHE A 129 14.08 7.50 8.02
C PHE A 129 12.85 7.44 8.90
N ALA A 130 11.89 6.63 8.48
CA ALA A 130 10.80 6.14 9.29
C ALA A 130 10.60 4.65 9.02
N THR A 131 10.42 3.84 10.06
CA THR A 131 10.30 2.38 9.93
C THR A 131 9.23 1.79 10.81
N GLY A 132 8.79 0.57 10.45
CA GLY A 132 7.84 -0.21 11.25
C GLY A 132 6.40 0.28 11.10
N TYR A 133 5.99 0.71 9.92
CA TYR A 133 4.62 1.10 9.65
C TYR A 133 4.16 0.67 8.25
N VAL A 134 2.86 0.56 8.09
CA VAL A 134 2.22 0.24 6.82
C VAL A 134 1.39 1.41 6.33
N ALA A 135 1.25 1.51 5.03
CA ALA A 135 0.35 2.47 4.41
C ALA A 135 -0.57 1.81 3.40
N GLN A 136 -1.80 2.30 3.38
CA GLN A 136 -2.81 1.88 2.44
C GLN A 136 -2.60 2.56 1.09
N ASN A 137 -2.52 1.77 0.02
CA ASN A 137 -2.50 2.28 -1.36
C ASN A 137 -3.92 2.32 -1.93
N SER A 138 -4.73 3.28 -1.49
CA SER A 138 -6.12 3.41 -1.95
C SER A 138 -6.21 3.85 -3.41
N ARG A 139 -5.18 4.50 -3.95
CA ARG A 139 -5.11 4.81 -5.38
C ARG A 139 -5.01 3.54 -6.21
N LYS A 140 -4.13 2.61 -5.81
CA LYS A 140 -4.02 1.30 -6.47
C LYS A 140 -5.35 0.55 -6.42
N GLN A 141 -6.00 0.53 -5.25
CA GLN A 141 -7.32 -0.07 -5.10
C GLN A 141 -8.33 0.56 -6.06
N TYR A 142 -8.43 1.88 -6.09
CA TYR A 142 -9.39 2.61 -6.92
C TYR A 142 -9.25 2.29 -8.41
N TYR A 143 -8.02 2.24 -8.92
CA TYR A 143 -7.76 1.92 -10.33
C TYR A 143 -7.95 0.43 -10.65
N MET A 144 -7.60 -0.48 -9.73
CA MET A 144 -7.77 -1.91 -9.92
C MET A 144 -9.23 -2.35 -9.79
N ALA A 145 -10.00 -1.71 -8.91
CA ALA A 145 -11.43 -2.01 -8.72
C ALA A 145 -12.33 -1.50 -9.87
N LEU A 146 -11.79 -0.73 -10.82
CA LEU A 146 -12.57 -0.10 -11.91
C LEU A 146 -13.86 0.57 -11.43
N SER A 147 -13.80 1.24 -10.29
CA SER A 147 -14.98 1.76 -9.58
C SER A 147 -15.85 2.69 -10.44
N GLN A 148 -15.25 3.39 -11.39
CA GLN A 148 -15.95 4.27 -12.35
C GLN A 148 -15.82 3.84 -13.81
N GLY A 149 -15.01 2.84 -14.10
CA GLY A 149 -14.99 2.08 -15.34
C GLY A 149 -14.48 2.74 -16.63
N THR A 150 -14.10 3.99 -16.60
CA THR A 150 -13.80 4.76 -17.83
C THR A 150 -12.38 5.32 -17.92
N PHE A 151 -11.47 4.90 -17.08
CA PHE A 151 -10.09 5.36 -17.04
C PHE A 151 -9.10 4.21 -17.26
N ASN A 152 -7.87 4.58 -17.62
CA ASN A 152 -6.79 3.61 -17.77
C ASN A 152 -6.46 2.94 -16.44
N THR A 153 -6.28 1.63 -16.47
CA THR A 153 -5.86 0.84 -15.32
C THR A 153 -4.35 0.94 -15.10
N LEU A 154 -3.88 0.38 -13.99
CA LEU A 154 -2.47 0.29 -13.66
C LEU A 154 -1.77 -0.81 -14.48
N LYS A 155 -0.43 -0.76 -14.55
CA LYS A 155 0.37 -1.81 -15.20
C LYS A 155 0.13 -3.19 -14.57
N GLU A 156 -0.11 -3.21 -13.27
CA GLU A 156 -0.42 -4.40 -12.47
C GLU A 156 -1.69 -5.12 -12.94
N SER A 157 -2.63 -4.44 -13.58
CA SER A 157 -3.84 -5.06 -14.14
C SER A 157 -3.54 -6.08 -15.25
N LYS A 158 -2.31 -6.10 -15.77
CA LYS A 158 -1.88 -7.16 -16.69
C LYS A 158 -1.72 -8.52 -16.03
N ASP A 159 -1.61 -8.54 -14.71
CA ASP A 159 -1.47 -9.75 -13.90
C ASP A 159 -2.77 -10.07 -13.12
N THR A 160 -3.90 -9.84 -13.75
CA THR A 160 -5.22 -10.26 -13.27
C THR A 160 -5.62 -11.60 -13.86
N TRP A 161 -6.45 -12.31 -13.13
CA TRP A 161 -6.94 -13.63 -13.52
C TRP A 161 -7.69 -13.58 -14.87
N SER A 162 -7.45 -14.58 -15.70
CA SER A 162 -8.22 -14.94 -16.89
C SER A 162 -8.07 -16.43 -17.11
N GLU A 163 -8.93 -17.03 -17.96
CA GLU A 163 -8.84 -18.45 -18.31
C GLU A 163 -7.46 -18.83 -18.86
N GLU A 164 -6.82 -17.91 -19.62
CA GLU A 164 -5.46 -18.09 -20.14
C GLU A 164 -4.37 -17.90 -19.08
N ARG A 165 -4.73 -17.29 -17.94
CA ARG A 165 -3.82 -16.91 -16.86
C ARG A 165 -4.40 -17.23 -15.48
N PRO A 166 -4.67 -18.52 -15.19
CA PRO A 166 -5.32 -18.93 -13.94
C PRO A 166 -4.44 -18.65 -12.70
N ASN A 167 -3.10 -18.62 -12.84
CA ASN A 167 -2.16 -18.36 -11.74
C ASN A 167 -1.79 -16.90 -11.57
N ALA A 168 -2.63 -15.97 -12.03
CA ALA A 168 -2.43 -14.54 -11.85
C ALA A 168 -2.44 -14.13 -10.37
N LYS A 169 -1.79 -13.00 -10.09
CA LYS A 169 -1.66 -12.44 -8.74
C LYS A 169 -2.94 -11.78 -8.24
N TYR A 170 -3.73 -11.21 -9.15
CA TYR A 170 -4.91 -10.42 -8.82
C TYR A 170 -6.18 -11.10 -9.33
N PRO A 171 -7.32 -10.90 -8.66
CA PRO A 171 -8.61 -11.42 -9.10
C PRO A 171 -8.99 -10.96 -10.50
N ILE A 172 -10.08 -11.49 -11.02
CA ILE A 172 -10.65 -11.06 -12.29
C ILE A 172 -10.90 -9.55 -12.28
N LEU A 173 -10.52 -8.89 -13.37
CA LEU A 173 -10.75 -7.47 -13.57
C LEU A 173 -12.13 -7.28 -14.18
N MET A 174 -13.01 -6.58 -13.48
CA MET A 174 -14.36 -6.32 -13.97
C MET A 174 -14.81 -4.89 -13.66
N TYR A 175 -15.74 -4.40 -14.49
CA TYR A 175 -16.38 -3.10 -14.29
C TYR A 175 -17.18 -3.06 -12.99
N ALA A 176 -17.05 -1.96 -12.25
CA ALA A 176 -17.74 -1.74 -10.98
C ALA A 176 -17.61 -2.90 -9.98
N ASP A 177 -16.42 -3.48 -9.89
CA ASP A 177 -16.12 -4.61 -8.99
C ASP A 177 -16.62 -4.38 -7.56
N THR A 178 -16.40 -3.19 -7.00
CA THR A 178 -16.85 -2.83 -5.64
C THR A 178 -18.35 -3.01 -5.41
N LYS A 179 -19.16 -2.89 -6.47
CA LYS A 179 -20.60 -3.11 -6.41
C LYS A 179 -20.96 -4.58 -6.51
N PHE A 180 -20.38 -5.28 -7.48
CA PHE A 180 -20.84 -6.62 -7.87
C PHE A 180 -20.10 -7.74 -7.13
N ARG A 181 -18.77 -7.77 -7.19
CA ARG A 181 -17.97 -8.84 -6.61
C ARG A 181 -17.19 -8.43 -5.39
N ASN A 182 -16.81 -7.16 -5.31
CA ASN A 182 -15.99 -6.60 -4.25
C ASN A 182 -14.65 -7.35 -4.04
N ASN A 183 -14.11 -7.93 -5.12
CA ASN A 183 -12.82 -8.63 -5.14
C ASN A 183 -11.67 -7.71 -4.75
N TYR A 184 -11.75 -6.44 -5.18
CA TYR A 184 -10.77 -5.40 -4.91
C TYR A 184 -11.14 -4.54 -3.69
N ARG A 185 -11.85 -5.12 -2.70
CA ARG A 185 -12.08 -4.46 -1.41
C ARG A 185 -10.76 -4.15 -0.70
N MET A 186 -10.83 -3.31 0.32
CA MET A 186 -9.66 -3.01 1.14
C MET A 186 -9.14 -4.28 1.80
N SER A 187 -7.96 -4.72 1.38
CA SER A 187 -7.36 -5.99 1.79
C SER A 187 -5.83 -5.90 1.80
N ASN A 188 -5.18 -6.97 2.24
CA ASN A 188 -3.72 -7.07 2.30
C ASN A 188 -2.98 -6.74 1.00
N ILE A 189 -3.62 -6.89 -0.16
CA ILE A 189 -2.99 -6.56 -1.46
C ILE A 189 -2.84 -5.06 -1.71
N PHE A 190 -3.44 -4.21 -0.87
CA PHE A 190 -3.40 -2.75 -0.93
C PHE A 190 -2.69 -2.11 0.27
N TYR A 191 -2.04 -2.90 1.12
CA TYR A 191 -1.20 -2.40 2.19
C TYR A 191 0.26 -2.69 1.88
N ASP A 192 1.07 -1.64 1.87
CA ASP A 192 2.52 -1.72 1.66
C ASP A 192 3.26 -1.44 2.96
N ASP A 193 4.41 -2.09 3.16
CA ASP A 193 5.41 -1.60 4.10
C ASP A 193 5.93 -0.26 3.60
N SER A 194 5.66 0.81 4.34
CA SER A 194 6.05 2.17 3.99
C SER A 194 7.33 2.63 4.67
N SER A 195 8.06 1.72 5.30
CA SER A 195 9.38 2.00 5.83
C SER A 195 10.28 2.58 4.74
N TYR A 196 11.01 3.65 5.08
CA TYR A 196 11.91 4.30 4.15
C TYR A 196 13.19 4.83 4.82
N LEU A 197 14.22 4.98 4.01
CA LEU A 197 15.39 5.83 4.24
C LEU A 197 15.48 6.81 3.07
N CYS A 198 15.54 8.10 3.37
CA CYS A 198 15.63 9.17 2.37
C CYS A 198 16.99 9.87 2.43
N ALA A 199 17.65 10.04 1.28
CA ALA A 199 18.74 10.98 1.12
C ALA A 199 18.15 12.38 0.94
N ARG A 200 17.93 13.06 2.09
CA ARG A 200 17.19 14.32 2.16
C ARG A 200 17.97 15.48 1.55
N GLU A 201 19.27 15.55 1.83
CA GLU A 201 20.14 16.58 1.30
C GLU A 201 21.57 16.04 1.19
N ILE A 202 22.20 16.27 0.05
CA ILE A 202 23.65 16.07 -0.13
C ILE A 202 24.19 17.33 -0.77
N ALA A 203 25.04 18.04 -0.07
CA ALA A 203 25.67 19.28 -0.55
C ALA A 203 27.18 19.11 -0.60
N LEU A 204 27.75 19.42 -1.73
CA LEU A 204 29.18 19.48 -1.95
C LEU A 204 29.55 20.93 -2.29
N SER A 205 30.49 21.52 -1.54
CA SER A 205 30.99 22.85 -1.81
C SER A 205 32.51 22.88 -1.81
N TYR A 206 33.06 23.76 -2.63
CA TYR A 206 34.50 23.98 -2.72
C TYR A 206 34.82 25.46 -2.64
N SER A 207 35.56 25.82 -1.60
CA SER A 207 36.12 27.18 -1.47
C SER A 207 37.47 27.24 -2.17
N LEU A 208 37.54 28.06 -3.19
CA LEU A 208 38.78 28.18 -3.97
C LEU A 208 39.90 28.80 -3.14
N PRO A 209 41.17 28.36 -3.34
CA PRO A 209 42.33 28.99 -2.71
C PRO A 209 42.39 30.49 -2.99
N GLU A 210 42.76 31.28 -2.00
CA GLU A 210 42.85 32.76 -2.14
C GLU A 210 43.59 33.23 -3.39
N ARG A 211 44.69 32.52 -3.75
CA ARG A 211 45.49 32.84 -4.93
C ARG A 211 44.65 32.88 -6.24
N TRP A 212 43.59 32.04 -6.35
CA TRP A 212 42.73 32.00 -7.51
C TRP A 212 41.61 33.03 -7.38
N ALA A 213 41.07 33.24 -6.18
CA ALA A 213 40.06 34.26 -5.93
C ALA A 213 40.60 35.67 -6.21
N ARG A 214 41.88 35.97 -5.85
CA ARG A 214 42.55 37.26 -6.11
C ARG A 214 42.73 37.55 -7.59
N VAL A 215 42.88 36.56 -8.46
CA VAL A 215 42.98 36.80 -9.93
C VAL A 215 41.72 37.47 -10.44
N VAL A 216 40.56 37.14 -9.89
CA VAL A 216 39.26 37.73 -10.25
C VAL A 216 38.82 38.85 -9.30
N ARG A 217 39.76 39.41 -8.50
CA ARG A 217 39.58 40.52 -7.55
C ARG A 217 38.55 40.22 -6.47
N MET A 218 38.45 38.95 -6.02
CA MET A 218 37.59 38.52 -4.96
C MET A 218 38.41 38.08 -3.74
N LYS A 219 37.87 38.28 -2.53
CA LYS A 219 38.46 37.78 -1.29
C LYS A 219 38.20 36.29 -1.10
N ASN A 220 37.01 35.85 -1.46
CA ASN A 220 36.63 34.44 -1.40
C ASN A 220 35.70 34.11 -2.54
N LEU A 221 35.82 32.90 -3.07
CA LEU A 221 34.92 32.32 -4.07
C LEU A 221 34.64 30.87 -3.71
N THR A 222 33.37 30.55 -3.47
CA THR A 222 32.89 29.20 -3.17
C THR A 222 31.89 28.77 -4.24
N VAL A 223 32.08 27.59 -4.78
CA VAL A 223 31.09 26.95 -5.66
C VAL A 223 30.45 25.78 -4.92
N SER A 224 29.16 25.54 -5.17
CA SER A 224 28.44 24.45 -4.51
C SER A 224 27.45 23.79 -5.43
N VAL A 225 27.20 22.52 -5.18
CA VAL A 225 26.09 21.76 -5.72
C VAL A 225 25.36 21.07 -4.58
N THR A 226 24.05 21.21 -4.55
CA THR A 226 23.20 20.62 -3.53
C THR A 226 22.09 19.83 -4.19
N GLY A 227 21.98 18.56 -3.84
CA GLY A 227 20.88 17.71 -4.23
C GLY A 227 19.90 17.53 -3.08
N GLN A 228 18.61 17.70 -3.33
CA GLN A 228 17.56 17.51 -2.32
C GLN A 228 16.59 16.42 -2.75
N ASN A 229 16.14 15.60 -1.78
CA ASN A 229 15.23 14.47 -1.97
C ASN A 229 15.72 13.52 -3.07
N LEU A 230 17.02 13.22 -3.08
CA LEU A 230 17.68 12.55 -4.20
C LEU A 230 17.13 11.15 -4.46
N PHE A 231 16.90 10.37 -3.38
CA PHE A 231 16.33 9.03 -3.51
C PHE A 231 15.77 8.53 -2.19
N TYR A 232 14.81 7.59 -2.32
CA TYR A 232 14.23 6.82 -1.25
C TYR A 232 14.59 5.34 -1.44
N TRP A 233 15.05 4.71 -0.38
CA TRP A 233 15.08 3.27 -0.27
C TRP A 233 13.82 2.86 0.48
N THR A 234 12.92 2.17 -0.18
CA THR A 234 11.63 1.77 0.36
C THR A 234 11.08 0.57 -0.40
N GLY A 235 10.31 -0.27 0.27
CA GLY A 235 9.50 -1.33 -0.34
C GLY A 235 8.11 -0.87 -0.78
N SER A 236 7.75 0.39 -0.49
CA SER A 236 6.42 0.91 -0.78
C SER A 236 6.21 1.17 -2.27
N SER A 237 5.05 0.79 -2.77
CA SER A 237 4.59 1.13 -4.12
C SER A 237 3.90 2.50 -4.19
N LEU A 238 3.82 3.22 -3.08
CA LEU A 238 3.26 4.56 -3.01
C LEU A 238 4.13 5.59 -3.74
N TYR A 239 3.52 6.64 -4.22
CA TYR A 239 4.23 7.79 -4.82
C TYR A 239 5.28 8.40 -3.90
N ASN A 240 4.97 8.43 -2.61
CA ASN A 240 5.87 8.87 -1.57
C ASN A 240 5.53 8.11 -0.28
N PRO A 241 6.48 7.37 0.29
CA PRO A 241 6.26 6.61 1.52
C PRO A 241 5.94 7.50 2.72
N GLU A 242 6.39 8.75 2.74
CA GLU A 242 6.17 9.70 3.85
C GLU A 242 4.71 10.08 4.07
N TYR A 243 3.89 9.99 3.05
CA TYR A 243 2.48 10.39 3.15
C TYR A 243 1.60 9.38 3.89
N GLY A 244 2.08 8.16 4.12
CA GLY A 244 1.35 7.12 4.84
C GLY A 244 -0.05 6.91 4.24
N VAL A 245 -1.05 6.73 5.09
CA VAL A 245 -2.46 6.52 4.68
C VAL A 245 -3.08 7.71 3.93
N ASN A 246 -2.50 8.90 4.06
CA ASN A 246 -2.98 10.12 3.40
C ASN A 246 -2.33 10.35 2.02
N GLY A 247 -1.44 9.47 1.57
CA GLY A 247 -0.62 9.62 0.37
C GLY A 247 -1.34 9.56 -0.97
N ASN A 248 -2.65 9.43 -0.94
CA ASN A 248 -3.43 9.12 -2.14
C ASN A 248 -3.73 10.31 -3.05
N GLY A 249 -3.45 11.54 -2.64
CA GLY A 249 -3.74 12.75 -3.40
C GLY A 249 -2.58 13.75 -3.49
N GLY A 250 -1.45 13.46 -2.86
CA GLY A 250 -0.29 14.37 -2.84
C GLY A 250 0.51 14.36 -4.13
N TYR A 251 1.16 15.47 -4.42
CA TYR A 251 2.18 15.53 -5.46
C TYR A 251 3.44 14.79 -5.00
N ALA A 252 4.13 14.14 -5.94
CA ALA A 252 5.44 13.57 -5.65
C ALA A 252 6.40 14.70 -5.22
N ILE A 253 7.18 14.47 -4.16
CA ILE A 253 8.23 15.41 -3.77
C ILE A 253 9.30 15.42 -4.86
N PRO A 254 9.60 16.57 -5.48
CA PRO A 254 10.56 16.63 -6.56
C PRO A 254 11.98 16.40 -6.06
N ARG A 255 12.79 15.76 -6.89
CA ARG A 255 14.24 15.80 -6.74
C ARG A 255 14.72 17.15 -7.26
N THR A 256 15.54 17.83 -6.47
CA THR A 256 16.03 19.17 -6.82
C THR A 256 17.55 19.15 -6.80
N VAL A 257 18.16 19.77 -7.82
CA VAL A 257 19.60 20.00 -7.87
C VAL A 257 19.82 21.52 -7.99
N LEU A 258 20.56 22.06 -7.04
CA LEU A 258 20.87 23.48 -6.94
C LEU A 258 22.38 23.69 -7.19
N PHE A 259 22.72 24.66 -8.01
CA PHE A 259 24.08 25.12 -8.19
C PHE A 259 24.21 26.52 -7.57
N GLY A 260 25.21 26.69 -6.74
CA GLY A 260 25.45 27.93 -6.04
C GLY A 260 26.86 28.46 -6.26
N ILE A 261 26.98 29.80 -6.38
CA ILE A 261 28.25 30.52 -6.40
C ILE A 261 28.15 31.63 -5.33
N LYS A 262 29.08 31.63 -4.39
CA LYS A 262 29.22 32.70 -3.38
C LYS A 262 30.53 33.41 -3.57
N ALA A 263 30.46 34.70 -3.89
CA ALA A 263 31.61 35.56 -4.05
C ALA A 263 31.64 36.65 -2.96
N THR A 264 32.83 36.91 -2.40
CA THR A 264 33.07 38.01 -1.47
C THR A 264 34.14 38.91 -2.05
N PHE A 265 33.86 40.21 -2.15
CA PHE A 265 34.77 41.23 -2.71
C PHE A 265 35.54 41.98 -1.64
#